data_0ed3328ae13aea2d64614ba5b06408d8
#
_entry.id   0ed3328ae13aea2d64614ba5b06408d8
#
_cell.length_a   1.000
_cell.length_b   1.000
_cell.length_c   1.000
_cell.angle_alpha   90.00
_cell.angle_beta   90.00
_cell.angle_gamma   90.00
#
_symmetry.space_group_name_H-M   'P 1'
#
loop_
_entity.id
_entity.type
_entity.pdbx_description
1 polymer ?
#
loop_
_entity_poly.entity_id
_entity_poly.type
_entity_poly.pdbx_seq_one_letter_code
_entity_poly.pdbx_strand_id
1 'polypeptide(L)'
;MKHLSTDPYKGTRDFFPEDMAVQRYIFDTWTKTVESFGFERYDASVLEPSDLYRSKGAQNEEMVNDQTYTFTDRGGREVTLRPEMTPTVARMIASKHKALSFPVRWYAIPNLFRYEKMQRGRLREFWQLNCDIFGSSHIASDVEIIALAHRLFIDFGANEKMFSIHINSRSLMHAQISKVLMSDDLFPTFLNLMDKKSKIDEATFTSEMKKICKNGVIPTISPDTYIENILHSLMRMGITNVHFDPTITRGFNYYTGLVFEVFDTSSENNRSMCGGGRFDNLTTLFSDDAISGVGFGVGDVIMRDFLQTHKLLPARYTETAPSIAILPMHDGLSLDAERIAHHFRSHHISSIVDLSGRKLPKMIGAAQDRGITHILILGDDEHASQQYTVKNMVTKSEQSGTLSELITHLT
;
A
#
# COMPACT_ATOMS: atom_id res chain seq x y z
N MET A 1 -5.51 7.78 -41.35
CA MET A 1 -6.12 7.08 -40.18
C MET A 1 -5.94 7.96 -38.96
N LYS A 2 -6.97 8.10 -38.12
CA LYS A 2 -6.82 8.82 -36.84
C LYS A 2 -6.07 7.88 -35.88
N HIS A 3 -4.91 8.30 -35.38
CA HIS A 3 -4.18 7.54 -34.37
C HIS A 3 -4.98 7.48 -33.07
N LEU A 4 -4.85 6.37 -32.34
CA LEU A 4 -5.38 6.26 -30.98
C LEU A 4 -4.55 7.12 -30.02
N SER A 5 -5.16 7.55 -28.91
CA SER A 5 -4.42 8.23 -27.84
C SER A 5 -3.41 7.27 -27.22
N THR A 6 -2.27 7.81 -26.86
CA THR A 6 -1.24 7.10 -26.05
C THR A 6 -1.43 7.33 -24.55
N ASP A 7 -2.40 8.16 -24.16
CA ASP A 7 -2.69 8.44 -22.75
C ASP A 7 -3.42 7.26 -22.10
N PRO A 8 -3.09 6.89 -20.85
CA PRO A 8 -3.86 5.92 -20.09
C PRO A 8 -5.27 6.42 -19.79
N TYR A 9 -6.15 5.52 -19.34
CA TYR A 9 -7.48 5.93 -18.90
C TYR A 9 -7.38 6.96 -17.76
N LYS A 10 -8.24 7.98 -17.84
CA LYS A 10 -8.23 9.10 -16.87
C LYS A 10 -8.31 8.61 -15.42
N GLY A 11 -7.27 8.90 -14.65
CA GLY A 11 -7.18 8.54 -13.22
C GLY A 11 -6.49 7.21 -12.97
N THR A 12 -5.95 6.55 -14.00
CA THR A 12 -5.02 5.42 -13.88
C THR A 12 -3.60 5.87 -14.22
N ARG A 13 -2.63 4.96 -14.08
CA ARG A 13 -1.22 5.21 -14.37
C ARG A 13 -0.63 4.09 -15.20
N ASP A 14 0.24 4.43 -16.13
CA ASP A 14 1.23 3.51 -16.65
C ASP A 14 2.44 3.50 -15.69
N PHE A 15 3.09 2.36 -15.59
CA PHE A 15 4.29 2.19 -14.79
C PHE A 15 5.45 1.83 -15.72
N PHE A 16 6.28 2.78 -16.03
CA PHE A 16 7.55 2.53 -16.70
C PHE A 16 8.53 1.81 -15.74
N PRO A 17 9.63 1.24 -16.24
CA PRO A 17 10.57 0.48 -15.39
C PRO A 17 11.04 1.23 -14.14
N GLU A 18 11.27 2.55 -14.25
CA GLU A 18 11.66 3.40 -13.12
C GLU A 18 10.53 3.55 -12.09
N ASP A 19 9.28 3.68 -12.56
CA ASP A 19 8.10 3.73 -11.68
C ASP A 19 7.88 2.40 -10.99
N MET A 20 8.06 1.28 -11.73
CA MET A 20 7.98 -0.07 -11.17
C MET A 20 9.07 -0.35 -10.14
N ALA A 21 10.25 0.25 -10.28
CA ALA A 21 11.32 0.13 -9.28
C ALA A 21 10.90 0.80 -7.94
N VAL A 22 10.28 1.99 -8.01
CA VAL A 22 9.69 2.65 -6.82
C VAL A 22 8.56 1.80 -6.22
N GLN A 23 7.67 1.31 -7.07
CA GLN A 23 6.54 0.48 -6.64
C GLN A 23 7.00 -0.80 -5.93
N ARG A 24 8.01 -1.47 -6.48
CA ARG A 24 8.64 -2.65 -5.86
C ARG A 24 9.24 -2.31 -4.51
N TYR A 25 10.03 -1.24 -4.41
CA TYR A 25 10.60 -0.79 -3.14
C TYR A 25 9.53 -0.60 -2.05
N ILE A 26 8.39 0.02 -2.41
CA ILE A 26 7.26 0.19 -1.50
C ILE A 26 6.69 -1.18 -1.08
N PHE A 27 6.42 -2.06 -2.04
CA PHE A 27 5.82 -3.36 -1.77
C PHE A 27 6.74 -4.29 -0.98
N ASP A 28 8.03 -4.31 -1.29
CA ASP A 28 9.01 -5.14 -0.60
C ASP A 28 9.19 -4.69 0.86
N THR A 29 9.23 -3.37 1.09
CA THR A 29 9.28 -2.81 2.45
C THR A 29 8.00 -3.17 3.22
N TRP A 30 6.82 -2.98 2.63
CA TRP A 30 5.56 -3.38 3.24
C TRP A 30 5.54 -4.86 3.59
N THR A 31 5.85 -5.72 2.62
CA THR A 31 5.88 -7.18 2.79
C THR A 31 6.81 -7.57 3.93
N LYS A 32 8.05 -7.10 3.91
CA LYS A 32 9.04 -7.39 4.95
C LYS A 32 8.58 -6.95 6.34
N THR A 33 7.98 -5.76 6.44
CA THR A 33 7.49 -5.24 7.72
C THR A 33 6.34 -6.10 8.26
N VAL A 34 5.31 -6.37 7.46
CA VAL A 34 4.12 -7.10 7.94
C VAL A 34 4.44 -8.55 8.25
N GLU A 35 5.30 -9.19 7.48
CA GLU A 35 5.75 -10.57 7.74
C GLU A 35 6.58 -10.67 9.02
N SER A 36 7.28 -9.60 9.43
CA SER A 36 7.98 -9.54 10.71
C SER A 36 7.04 -9.56 11.92
N PHE A 37 5.76 -9.20 11.73
CA PHE A 37 4.67 -9.31 12.71
C PHE A 37 3.90 -10.63 12.60
N GLY A 38 4.35 -11.56 11.74
CA GLY A 38 3.71 -12.87 11.55
C GLY A 38 2.44 -12.84 10.69
N PHE A 39 2.26 -11.81 9.85
CA PHE A 39 1.14 -11.79 8.92
C PHE A 39 1.42 -12.68 7.71
N GLU A 40 0.40 -13.39 7.26
CA GLU A 40 0.42 -14.26 6.09
C GLU A 40 -0.30 -13.59 4.91
N ARG A 41 0.28 -13.74 3.72
CA ARG A 41 -0.27 -13.12 2.52
C ARG A 41 -1.48 -13.88 2.00
N TYR A 42 -2.55 -13.13 1.66
CA TYR A 42 -3.70 -13.63 0.91
C TYR A 42 -3.98 -12.74 -0.30
N ASP A 43 -4.84 -13.19 -1.20
CA ASP A 43 -5.42 -12.38 -2.27
C ASP A 43 -6.83 -12.89 -2.58
N ALA A 44 -7.59 -12.13 -3.35
CA ALA A 44 -8.93 -12.44 -3.78
C ALA A 44 -9.19 -11.93 -5.21
N SER A 45 -10.34 -12.26 -5.78
CA SER A 45 -10.73 -11.78 -7.10
C SER A 45 -10.85 -10.25 -7.15
N VAL A 46 -10.47 -9.67 -8.29
CA VAL A 46 -10.71 -8.25 -8.59
C VAL A 46 -12.20 -7.95 -8.73
N LEU A 47 -12.97 -8.93 -9.22
CA LEU A 47 -14.42 -8.84 -9.37
C LEU A 47 -15.13 -9.52 -8.21
N GLU A 48 -16.07 -8.80 -7.61
CA GLU A 48 -16.95 -9.31 -6.57
C GLU A 48 -18.43 -9.04 -6.95
N PRO A 49 -19.37 -9.83 -6.43
CA PRO A 49 -20.78 -9.50 -6.51
C PRO A 49 -21.06 -8.12 -5.90
N SER A 50 -21.83 -7.27 -6.59
CA SER A 50 -22.08 -5.89 -6.14
C SER A 50 -22.76 -5.82 -4.76
N ASP A 51 -23.56 -6.84 -4.42
CA ASP A 51 -24.22 -6.95 -3.12
C ASP A 51 -23.24 -6.98 -1.94
N LEU A 52 -22.02 -7.45 -2.15
CA LEU A 52 -20.97 -7.45 -1.12
C LEU A 52 -20.74 -6.05 -0.55
N TYR A 53 -20.70 -5.04 -1.42
CA TYR A 53 -20.43 -3.66 -1.03
C TYR A 53 -21.70 -2.87 -0.67
N ARG A 54 -22.87 -3.30 -1.15
CA ARG A 54 -24.19 -2.68 -0.88
C ARG A 54 -24.82 -3.12 0.45
N SER A 55 -24.32 -4.19 1.06
CA SER A 55 -24.88 -4.69 2.30
C SER A 55 -24.76 -3.67 3.43
N LYS A 56 -25.77 -3.56 4.29
CA LYS A 56 -25.87 -2.52 5.35
C LYS A 56 -24.66 -2.44 6.28
N GLY A 57 -23.95 -3.54 6.51
CA GLY A 57 -22.76 -3.56 7.36
C GLY A 57 -21.49 -3.07 6.65
N ALA A 58 -21.43 -3.12 5.31
CA ALA A 58 -20.29 -2.70 4.52
C ALA A 58 -20.41 -1.25 4.00
N GLN A 59 -21.59 -0.62 4.09
CA GLN A 59 -21.87 0.66 3.45
C GLN A 59 -20.99 1.81 3.94
N ASN A 60 -20.24 2.38 2.99
CA ASN A 60 -20.00 3.80 2.89
C ASN A 60 -20.92 4.30 1.76
N GLU A 61 -21.99 5.01 2.08
CA GLU A 61 -23.02 5.41 1.10
C GLU A 61 -22.44 6.18 -0.08
N GLU A 62 -21.50 7.09 0.16
CA GLU A 62 -20.82 7.87 -0.90
C GLU A 62 -19.98 6.95 -1.79
N MET A 63 -19.24 6.01 -1.22
CA MET A 63 -18.40 5.08 -1.99
C MET A 63 -19.24 4.14 -2.84
N VAL A 64 -20.31 3.59 -2.28
CA VAL A 64 -21.15 2.57 -2.94
C VAL A 64 -21.97 3.18 -4.07
N ASN A 65 -22.55 4.36 -3.86
CA ASN A 65 -23.44 4.98 -4.82
C ASN A 65 -22.70 5.68 -5.96
N ASP A 66 -21.58 6.36 -5.65
CA ASP A 66 -20.94 7.30 -6.57
C ASP A 66 -19.55 6.87 -7.04
N GLN A 67 -18.87 5.96 -6.32
CA GLN A 67 -17.45 5.68 -6.54
C GLN A 67 -17.13 4.26 -6.99
N THR A 68 -18.11 3.39 -7.20
CA THR A 68 -17.85 2.02 -7.66
C THR A 68 -17.86 1.90 -9.18
N TYR A 69 -17.02 1.01 -9.72
CA TYR A 69 -17.09 0.54 -11.09
C TYR A 69 -17.94 -0.72 -11.12
N THR A 70 -19.21 -0.57 -11.43
CA THR A 70 -20.21 -1.67 -11.45
C THR A 70 -20.72 -1.88 -12.88
N PHE A 71 -20.90 -3.14 -13.27
CA PHE A 71 -21.45 -3.51 -14.57
C PHE A 71 -22.14 -4.88 -14.51
N THR A 72 -22.99 -5.17 -15.49
CA THR A 72 -23.63 -6.48 -15.63
C THR A 72 -22.77 -7.38 -16.52
N ASP A 73 -22.42 -8.57 -16.04
CA ASP A 73 -21.70 -9.56 -16.82
C ASP A 73 -22.60 -10.22 -17.88
N ARG A 74 -22.01 -11.05 -18.77
CA ARG A 74 -22.76 -11.75 -19.81
C ARG A 74 -23.79 -12.76 -19.27
N GLY A 75 -23.66 -13.18 -18.03
CA GLY A 75 -24.62 -14.06 -17.33
C GLY A 75 -25.73 -13.32 -16.61
N GLY A 76 -25.82 -11.99 -16.78
CA GLY A 76 -26.84 -11.15 -16.15
C GLY A 76 -26.58 -10.83 -14.67
N ARG A 77 -25.36 -11.09 -14.15
CA ARG A 77 -25.00 -10.82 -12.76
C ARG A 77 -24.37 -9.44 -12.65
N GLU A 78 -24.76 -8.70 -11.63
CA GLU A 78 -24.14 -7.41 -11.34
C GLU A 78 -22.85 -7.59 -10.53
N VAL A 79 -21.75 -7.11 -11.08
CA VAL A 79 -20.38 -7.24 -10.52
C VAL A 79 -19.72 -5.89 -10.40
N THR A 80 -18.85 -5.77 -9.41
CA THR A 80 -18.12 -4.54 -9.07
C THR A 80 -16.62 -4.84 -9.05
N LEU A 81 -15.82 -3.94 -9.64
CA LEU A 81 -14.38 -3.91 -9.39
C LEU A 81 -14.16 -3.51 -7.92
N ARG A 82 -13.43 -4.32 -7.17
CA ARG A 82 -13.23 -4.15 -5.72
C ARG A 82 -12.75 -2.73 -5.35
N PRO A 83 -13.53 -1.93 -4.58
CA PRO A 83 -13.11 -0.62 -4.12
C PRO A 83 -12.35 -0.66 -2.80
N GLU A 84 -12.43 -1.78 -2.06
CA GLU A 84 -11.76 -2.08 -0.79
C GLU A 84 -11.66 -3.59 -0.56
N MET A 85 -10.84 -4.01 0.41
CA MET A 85 -10.63 -5.43 0.71
C MET A 85 -11.38 -5.94 1.95
N THR A 86 -11.74 -5.06 2.88
CA THR A 86 -12.28 -5.48 4.18
C THR A 86 -13.54 -6.34 4.08
N PRO A 87 -14.56 -6.02 3.24
CA PRO A 87 -15.70 -6.92 3.05
C PRO A 87 -15.31 -8.26 2.40
N THR A 88 -14.36 -8.24 1.46
CA THR A 88 -13.86 -9.45 0.80
C THR A 88 -13.18 -10.39 1.77
N VAL A 89 -12.24 -9.88 2.60
CA VAL A 89 -11.56 -10.73 3.59
C VAL A 89 -12.53 -11.24 4.67
N ALA A 90 -13.50 -10.43 5.09
CA ALA A 90 -14.55 -10.88 6.02
C ALA A 90 -15.38 -12.05 5.45
N ARG A 91 -15.73 -12.00 4.15
CA ARG A 91 -16.37 -13.10 3.42
C ARG A 91 -15.49 -14.36 3.42
N MET A 92 -14.19 -14.20 3.15
CA MET A 92 -13.24 -15.32 3.13
C MET A 92 -13.09 -15.96 4.51
N ILE A 93 -12.98 -15.17 5.57
CA ILE A 93 -12.93 -15.63 6.97
C ILE A 93 -14.19 -16.38 7.31
N ALA A 94 -15.37 -15.79 7.05
CA ALA A 94 -16.66 -16.43 7.32
C ALA A 94 -16.79 -17.77 6.59
N SER A 95 -16.31 -17.89 5.35
CA SER A 95 -16.39 -19.13 4.56
C SER A 95 -15.56 -20.29 5.12
N LYS A 96 -14.51 -20.01 5.90
CA LYS A 96 -13.57 -21.02 6.43
C LYS A 96 -13.40 -20.97 7.96
N HIS A 97 -14.19 -20.19 8.69
CA HIS A 97 -13.98 -19.92 10.12
C HIS A 97 -13.81 -21.18 10.98
N LYS A 98 -14.56 -22.27 10.68
CA LYS A 98 -14.45 -23.54 11.41
C LYS A 98 -13.15 -24.30 11.19
N ALA A 99 -12.41 -23.98 10.12
CA ALA A 99 -11.13 -24.61 9.79
C ALA A 99 -9.93 -23.74 10.13
N LEU A 100 -10.14 -22.46 10.51
CA LEU A 100 -9.06 -21.54 10.85
C LEU A 100 -8.71 -21.62 12.34
N SER A 101 -7.42 -21.54 12.63
CA SER A 101 -6.90 -21.40 14.01
C SER A 101 -6.75 -19.92 14.35
N PHE A 102 -7.69 -19.38 15.13
CA PHE A 102 -7.68 -17.97 15.53
C PHE A 102 -6.70 -17.69 16.70
N PRO A 103 -6.13 -16.47 16.79
CA PRO A 103 -6.30 -15.35 15.86
C PRO A 103 -5.47 -15.53 14.59
N VAL A 104 -6.03 -15.19 13.43
CA VAL A 104 -5.32 -15.13 12.15
C VAL A 104 -4.82 -13.72 11.89
N ARG A 105 -3.65 -13.59 11.27
CA ARG A 105 -3.04 -12.34 10.81
C ARG A 105 -2.83 -12.42 9.32
N TRP A 106 -3.65 -11.73 8.57
CA TRP A 106 -3.60 -11.77 7.10
C TRP A 106 -3.32 -10.39 6.51
N TYR A 107 -2.53 -10.35 5.42
CA TYR A 107 -2.32 -9.14 4.65
C TYR A 107 -2.48 -9.37 3.15
N ALA A 108 -2.87 -8.31 2.43
CA ALA A 108 -2.91 -8.30 0.98
C ALA A 108 -2.43 -6.95 0.44
N ILE A 109 -1.91 -6.94 -0.80
CA ILE A 109 -1.53 -5.72 -1.53
C ILE A 109 -2.28 -5.72 -2.88
N PRO A 110 -3.61 -5.62 -2.88
CA PRO A 110 -4.40 -5.59 -4.09
C PRO A 110 -4.37 -4.23 -4.77
N ASN A 111 -4.62 -4.21 -6.10
CA ASN A 111 -5.12 -3.00 -6.74
C ASN A 111 -6.62 -2.84 -6.45
N LEU A 112 -7.03 -1.60 -6.21
CA LEU A 112 -8.38 -1.19 -5.89
C LEU A 112 -8.85 -0.13 -6.88
N PHE A 113 -10.18 -0.03 -7.07
CA PHE A 113 -10.79 0.82 -8.09
C PHE A 113 -11.88 1.70 -7.49
N ARG A 114 -11.70 3.02 -7.56
CA ARG A 114 -12.68 4.02 -7.09
C ARG A 114 -12.88 5.13 -8.10
N TYR A 115 -14.11 5.36 -8.53
CA TYR A 115 -14.44 6.46 -9.43
C TYR A 115 -14.44 7.79 -8.69
N GLU A 116 -13.27 8.17 -8.15
CA GLU A 116 -13.10 9.42 -7.43
C GLU A 116 -12.68 10.57 -8.34
N LYS A 117 -12.95 11.81 -7.87
CA LYS A 117 -12.34 12.99 -8.47
C LYS A 117 -10.84 12.96 -8.21
N MET A 118 -10.05 13.01 -9.29
CA MET A 118 -8.59 13.00 -9.21
C MET A 118 -8.08 14.19 -8.42
N GLN A 119 -7.15 13.94 -7.53
CA GLN A 119 -6.45 14.94 -6.73
C GLN A 119 -5.16 14.31 -6.20
N ARG A 120 -4.24 15.12 -5.64
CA ARG A 120 -3.01 14.61 -5.03
C ARG A 120 -3.35 13.50 -4.01
N GLY A 121 -2.65 12.37 -4.09
CA GLY A 121 -2.87 11.21 -3.23
C GLY A 121 -4.09 10.34 -3.56
N ARG A 122 -4.90 10.67 -4.61
CA ARG A 122 -6.08 9.90 -5.03
C ARG A 122 -6.15 9.69 -6.53
N LEU A 123 -6.17 8.42 -6.91
CA LEU A 123 -6.35 7.95 -8.27
C LEU A 123 -7.54 6.99 -8.33
N ARG A 124 -7.96 6.67 -9.55
CA ARG A 124 -9.07 5.73 -9.79
C ARG A 124 -8.64 4.27 -9.71
N GLU A 125 -7.35 4.01 -9.92
CA GLU A 125 -6.69 2.74 -9.65
C GLU A 125 -5.47 3.00 -8.76
N PHE A 126 -5.35 2.24 -7.68
CA PHE A 126 -4.25 2.33 -6.73
C PHE A 126 -4.05 0.98 -6.03
N TRP A 127 -2.85 0.74 -5.56
CA TRP A 127 -2.57 -0.41 -4.69
C TRP A 127 -2.70 0.00 -3.23
N GLN A 128 -3.14 -0.94 -2.40
CA GLN A 128 -3.29 -0.71 -0.98
C GLN A 128 -2.79 -1.91 -0.20
N LEU A 129 -1.87 -1.72 0.73
CA LEU A 129 -1.61 -2.70 1.76
C LEU A 129 -2.80 -2.72 2.72
N ASN A 130 -3.35 -3.90 2.95
CA ASN A 130 -4.39 -4.16 3.93
C ASN A 130 -3.86 -5.21 4.90
N CYS A 131 -3.98 -4.97 6.21
CA CYS A 131 -3.55 -5.87 7.28
C CYS A 131 -4.69 -6.03 8.27
N ASP A 132 -5.08 -7.29 8.55
CA ASP A 132 -6.20 -7.59 9.40
C ASP A 132 -5.85 -8.71 10.39
N ILE A 133 -6.26 -8.55 11.64
CA ILE A 133 -6.26 -9.58 12.68
C ILE A 133 -7.71 -9.98 12.93
N PHE A 134 -8.06 -11.25 12.73
CA PHE A 134 -9.40 -11.77 13.03
C PHE A 134 -9.37 -12.76 14.18
N GLY A 135 -10.48 -12.83 14.93
CA GLY A 135 -10.69 -13.79 16.00
C GLY A 135 -10.10 -13.38 17.35
N SER A 136 -9.80 -12.09 17.54
CA SER A 136 -9.36 -11.53 18.81
C SER A 136 -10.09 -10.23 19.13
N SER A 137 -10.81 -10.22 20.26
CA SER A 137 -11.40 -9.01 20.86
C SER A 137 -10.49 -8.37 21.91
N HIS A 138 -9.30 -8.94 22.13
CA HIS A 138 -8.38 -8.46 23.15
C HIS A 138 -7.70 -7.14 22.72
N ILE A 139 -7.58 -6.19 23.64
CA ILE A 139 -6.96 -4.86 23.41
C ILE A 139 -5.54 -4.93 22.84
N ALA A 140 -4.81 -6.02 23.11
CA ALA A 140 -3.47 -6.21 22.55
C ALA A 140 -3.47 -6.27 21.01
N SER A 141 -4.55 -6.73 20.38
CA SER A 141 -4.69 -6.73 18.91
C SER A 141 -4.81 -5.31 18.36
N ASP A 142 -5.47 -4.40 19.10
CA ASP A 142 -5.57 -2.99 18.73
C ASP A 142 -4.22 -2.30 18.85
N VAL A 143 -3.48 -2.59 19.93
CA VAL A 143 -2.12 -2.08 20.13
C VAL A 143 -1.18 -2.60 19.05
N GLU A 144 -1.27 -3.90 18.70
CA GLU A 144 -0.43 -4.54 17.67
C GLU A 144 -0.66 -3.91 16.30
N ILE A 145 -1.90 -3.66 15.90
CA ILE A 145 -2.25 -3.04 14.62
C ILE A 145 -1.72 -1.60 14.52
N ILE A 146 -1.81 -0.81 15.59
CA ILE A 146 -1.24 0.54 15.60
C ILE A 146 0.29 0.50 15.57
N ALA A 147 0.91 -0.40 16.34
CA ALA A 147 2.35 -0.59 16.34
C ALA A 147 2.88 -1.04 14.96
N LEU A 148 2.14 -1.90 14.26
CA LEU A 148 2.46 -2.29 12.88
C LEU A 148 2.35 -1.09 11.93
N ALA A 149 1.27 -0.31 12.02
CA ALA A 149 1.12 0.90 11.22
C ALA A 149 2.25 1.91 11.46
N HIS A 150 2.65 2.13 12.71
CA HIS A 150 3.83 2.94 13.07
C HIS A 150 5.12 2.37 12.43
N ARG A 151 5.36 1.08 12.61
CA ARG A 151 6.57 0.40 12.13
C ARG A 151 6.74 0.50 10.61
N LEU A 152 5.66 0.48 9.84
CA LEU A 152 5.72 0.67 8.38
C LEU A 152 6.43 1.98 8.00
N PHE A 153 6.13 3.09 8.66
CA PHE A 153 6.77 4.37 8.37
C PHE A 153 8.24 4.38 8.82
N ILE A 154 8.53 3.80 9.99
CA ILE A 154 9.92 3.69 10.50
C ILE A 154 10.80 2.86 9.55
N ASP A 155 10.29 1.77 8.99
CA ASP A 155 11.05 0.91 8.07
C ASP A 155 11.36 1.57 6.72
N PHE A 156 10.61 2.61 6.33
CA PHE A 156 10.96 3.50 5.24
C PHE A 156 12.02 4.55 5.61
N GLY A 157 12.49 4.58 6.85
CA GLY A 157 13.47 5.56 7.34
C GLY A 157 12.85 6.84 7.91
N ALA A 158 11.53 6.88 8.08
CA ALA A 158 10.89 8.02 8.75
C ALA A 158 11.20 8.02 10.26
N ASN A 159 11.12 9.19 10.87
CA ASN A 159 11.14 9.35 12.31
C ASN A 159 9.79 9.89 12.80
N GLU A 160 9.52 9.79 14.10
CA GLU A 160 8.23 10.16 14.71
C GLU A 160 7.85 11.65 14.55
N LYS A 161 8.76 12.51 14.11
CA LYS A 161 8.45 13.93 13.82
C LYS A 161 7.84 14.12 12.44
N MET A 162 7.95 13.11 11.56
CA MET A 162 7.46 13.18 10.18
C MET A 162 6.00 12.75 10.05
N PHE A 163 5.44 12.05 11.05
CA PHE A 163 4.05 11.61 11.03
C PHE A 163 3.47 11.56 12.44
N SER A 164 2.15 11.62 12.54
CA SER A 164 1.41 11.46 13.80
C SER A 164 0.26 10.47 13.63
N ILE A 165 -0.04 9.73 14.69
CA ILE A 165 -1.13 8.74 14.74
C ILE A 165 -2.21 9.29 15.65
N HIS A 166 -3.42 9.44 15.14
CA HIS A 166 -4.57 9.91 15.89
C HIS A 166 -5.54 8.77 16.12
N ILE A 167 -5.95 8.55 17.34
CA ILE A 167 -6.83 7.45 17.73
C ILE A 167 -8.10 7.94 18.41
N ASN A 168 -9.18 7.18 18.22
CA ASN A 168 -10.46 7.38 18.90
C ASN A 168 -11.17 6.02 19.05
N SER A 169 -12.38 6.01 19.60
CA SER A 169 -13.24 4.82 19.64
C SER A 169 -14.69 5.19 19.39
N ARG A 170 -15.34 4.45 18.46
CA ARG A 170 -16.78 4.63 18.18
C ARG A 170 -17.66 4.28 19.36
N SER A 171 -17.33 3.22 20.10
CA SER A 171 -18.05 2.83 21.32
C SER A 171 -17.92 3.89 22.39
N LEU A 172 -16.74 4.48 22.59
CA LEU A 172 -16.52 5.62 23.48
C LEU A 172 -17.38 6.82 23.07
N MET A 173 -17.31 7.22 21.80
CA MET A 173 -18.11 8.33 21.29
C MET A 173 -19.60 8.08 21.52
N HIS A 174 -20.10 6.88 21.15
CA HIS A 174 -21.50 6.54 21.37
C HIS A 174 -21.90 6.64 22.86
N ALA A 175 -21.11 6.08 23.77
CA ALA A 175 -21.38 6.11 25.20
C ALA A 175 -21.44 7.53 25.81
N GLN A 176 -20.60 8.45 25.28
CA GLN A 176 -20.58 9.83 25.77
C GLN A 176 -21.62 10.72 25.08
N ILE A 177 -21.92 10.47 23.81
CA ILE A 177 -22.74 11.34 22.96
C ILE A 177 -24.22 10.97 23.00
N SER A 178 -24.60 9.68 23.13
CA SER A 178 -25.99 9.23 23.14
C SER A 178 -26.86 9.93 24.20
N LYS A 179 -26.24 10.30 25.30
CA LYS A 179 -26.93 11.03 26.40
C LYS A 179 -27.33 12.47 26.04
N VAL A 180 -26.57 13.09 25.11
CA VAL A 180 -26.76 14.49 24.71
C VAL A 180 -27.41 14.63 23.34
N LEU A 181 -27.49 13.57 22.53
CA LEU A 181 -28.27 13.58 21.30
C LEU A 181 -29.77 13.64 21.58
N MET A 182 -30.52 14.30 20.69
CA MET A 182 -31.98 14.33 20.74
C MET A 182 -32.57 12.94 20.57
N SER A 183 -31.99 12.10 19.72
CA SER A 183 -32.31 10.69 19.50
C SER A 183 -31.03 9.95 19.18
N ASP A 184 -30.96 8.65 19.53
CA ASP A 184 -29.80 7.79 19.22
C ASP A 184 -29.62 7.55 17.71
N ASP A 185 -30.72 7.62 16.94
CA ASP A 185 -30.68 7.55 15.47
C ASP A 185 -29.86 8.66 14.80
N LEU A 186 -29.57 9.74 15.55
CA LEU A 186 -28.74 10.86 15.08
C LEU A 186 -27.25 10.60 15.25
N PHE A 187 -26.82 9.48 15.84
CA PHE A 187 -25.41 9.18 16.02
C PHE A 187 -24.63 9.09 14.71
N PRO A 188 -25.12 8.48 13.62
CA PRO A 188 -24.46 8.56 12.31
C PRO A 188 -24.30 9.98 11.78
N THR A 189 -25.32 10.83 11.97
CA THR A 189 -25.26 12.25 11.59
C THR A 189 -24.20 13.00 12.39
N PHE A 190 -24.08 12.71 13.68
CA PHE A 190 -23.03 13.25 14.54
C PHE A 190 -21.64 12.85 14.02
N LEU A 191 -21.41 11.57 13.69
CA LEU A 191 -20.13 11.11 13.14
C LEU A 191 -19.78 11.81 11.83
N ASN A 192 -20.75 11.98 10.94
CA ASN A 192 -20.56 12.71 9.67
C ASN A 192 -20.21 14.18 9.89
N LEU A 193 -20.81 14.85 10.89
CA LEU A 193 -20.46 16.22 11.25
C LEU A 193 -19.05 16.31 11.81
N MET A 194 -18.65 15.38 12.68
CA MET A 194 -17.28 15.32 13.20
C MET A 194 -16.25 15.14 12.08
N ASP A 195 -16.47 14.26 11.11
CA ASP A 195 -15.59 14.09 9.94
C ASP A 195 -15.48 15.36 9.08
N LYS A 196 -16.55 16.17 9.05
CA LYS A 196 -16.58 17.42 8.29
C LYS A 196 -16.05 18.62 9.07
N LYS A 197 -15.74 18.48 10.35
CA LYS A 197 -15.36 19.61 11.23
C LYS A 197 -14.21 20.45 10.66
N SER A 198 -13.19 19.81 10.10
CA SER A 198 -12.06 20.53 9.48
C SER A 198 -12.34 21.09 8.08
N LYS A 199 -13.50 20.75 7.48
CA LYS A 199 -13.86 21.08 6.08
C LYS A 199 -14.93 22.17 5.99
N ILE A 200 -15.57 22.52 7.11
CA ILE A 200 -16.63 23.55 7.21
C ILE A 200 -16.23 24.59 8.25
N ASP A 201 -16.83 25.78 8.15
CA ASP A 201 -16.58 26.84 9.13
C ASP A 201 -17.22 26.53 10.49
N GLU A 202 -16.66 27.11 11.54
CA GLU A 202 -17.08 26.88 12.93
C GLU A 202 -18.53 27.25 13.20
N ALA A 203 -19.04 28.30 12.53
CA ALA A 203 -20.42 28.74 12.70
C ALA A 203 -21.41 27.71 12.12
N THR A 204 -21.11 27.21 10.92
CA THR A 204 -21.88 26.13 10.28
C THR A 204 -21.82 24.85 11.13
N PHE A 205 -20.61 24.43 11.57
CA PHE A 205 -20.46 23.26 12.43
C PHE A 205 -21.30 23.37 13.71
N THR A 206 -21.18 24.51 14.39
CA THR A 206 -21.92 24.79 15.61
C THR A 206 -23.44 24.77 15.38
N SER A 207 -23.90 25.38 14.28
CA SER A 207 -25.31 25.40 13.91
C SER A 207 -25.87 23.99 13.67
N GLU A 208 -25.17 23.16 12.89
CA GLU A 208 -25.61 21.79 12.61
C GLU A 208 -25.58 20.91 13.88
N MET A 209 -24.55 21.03 14.72
CA MET A 209 -24.48 20.32 15.99
C MET A 209 -25.63 20.67 16.94
N LYS A 210 -26.03 21.95 17.00
CA LYS A 210 -27.18 22.38 17.82
C LYS A 210 -28.51 21.77 17.39
N LYS A 211 -28.67 21.40 16.12
CA LYS A 211 -29.87 20.75 15.60
C LYS A 211 -30.03 19.29 16.07
N ILE A 212 -28.93 18.64 16.43
CA ILE A 212 -28.91 17.22 16.81
C ILE A 212 -28.70 16.99 18.30
N CYS A 213 -28.15 18.01 19.01
CA CYS A 213 -27.87 17.93 20.45
C CYS A 213 -28.97 18.61 21.32
N LYS A 214 -29.33 17.95 22.41
CA LYS A 214 -30.25 18.52 23.44
C LYS A 214 -29.70 19.83 23.96
N ASN A 215 -30.56 20.80 24.10
CA ASN A 215 -30.23 22.14 24.64
C ASN A 215 -29.08 22.86 23.85
N GLY A 216 -28.76 22.42 22.65
CA GLY A 216 -27.68 23.01 21.83
C GLY A 216 -26.28 22.90 22.45
N VAL A 217 -26.07 21.99 23.38
CA VAL A 217 -24.78 21.76 24.04
C VAL A 217 -23.92 20.82 23.14
N ILE A 218 -22.77 21.33 22.73
CA ILE A 218 -21.77 20.51 22.01
C ILE A 218 -20.94 19.76 23.06
N PRO A 219 -20.95 18.43 23.06
CA PRO A 219 -20.24 17.65 24.07
C PRO A 219 -18.73 17.69 23.85
N THR A 220 -18.00 17.69 24.97
CA THR A 220 -16.55 17.38 24.95
C THR A 220 -16.37 15.89 25.09
N ILE A 221 -15.65 15.27 24.15
CA ILE A 221 -15.31 13.85 24.20
C ILE A 221 -13.92 13.72 24.84
N SER A 222 -13.82 12.86 25.85
CA SER A 222 -12.57 12.58 26.56
C SER A 222 -12.22 11.09 26.45
N PRO A 223 -10.93 10.73 26.48
CA PRO A 223 -10.52 9.32 26.46
C PRO A 223 -11.10 8.57 27.68
N ASP A 224 -11.42 7.32 27.47
CA ASP A 224 -11.79 6.39 28.54
C ASP A 224 -10.60 5.46 28.87
N THR A 225 -10.78 4.61 29.86
CA THR A 225 -9.74 3.65 30.29
C THR A 225 -9.26 2.75 29.15
N TYR A 226 -10.10 2.44 28.16
CA TYR A 226 -9.69 1.64 27.02
C TYR A 226 -8.69 2.40 26.12
N ILE A 227 -8.99 3.64 25.77
CA ILE A 227 -8.08 4.49 24.99
C ILE A 227 -6.80 4.81 25.79
N GLU A 228 -6.92 5.10 27.08
CA GLU A 228 -5.77 5.36 27.95
C GLU A 228 -4.82 4.15 28.01
N ASN A 229 -5.35 2.93 28.10
CA ASN A 229 -4.56 1.70 28.10
C ASN A 229 -3.85 1.48 26.76
N ILE A 230 -4.46 1.80 25.63
CA ILE A 230 -3.81 1.74 24.31
C ILE A 230 -2.65 2.72 24.26
N LEU A 231 -2.89 3.99 24.59
CA LEU A 231 -1.86 5.04 24.62
C LEU A 231 -0.69 4.68 25.53
N HIS A 232 -0.99 4.20 26.73
CA HIS A 232 0.04 3.79 27.70
C HIS A 232 0.85 2.60 27.18
N SER A 233 0.21 1.60 26.55
CA SER A 233 0.89 0.43 26.00
C SER A 233 1.83 0.82 24.86
N LEU A 234 1.41 1.68 23.96
CA LEU A 234 2.23 2.18 22.86
C LEU A 234 3.41 3.02 23.37
N MET A 235 3.18 3.88 24.35
CA MET A 235 4.25 4.66 24.99
C MET A 235 5.32 3.74 25.63
N ARG A 236 4.92 2.66 26.27
CA ARG A 236 5.86 1.66 26.84
C ARG A 236 6.65 0.92 25.76
N MET A 237 6.16 0.85 24.53
CA MET A 237 6.88 0.32 23.37
C MET A 237 7.81 1.36 22.73
N GLY A 238 7.85 2.60 23.25
CA GLY A 238 8.63 3.69 22.70
C GLY A 238 7.94 4.43 21.54
N ILE A 239 6.64 4.19 21.30
CA ILE A 239 5.84 4.87 20.29
C ILE A 239 5.18 6.08 20.96
N THR A 240 5.66 7.28 20.61
CA THR A 240 5.30 8.51 21.33
C THR A 240 4.44 9.49 20.52
N ASN A 241 4.35 9.27 19.21
CA ASN A 241 3.61 10.13 18.28
C ASN A 241 2.15 9.69 18.07
N VAL A 242 1.53 9.10 19.10
CA VAL A 242 0.12 8.68 19.11
C VAL A 242 -0.68 9.57 20.05
N HIS A 243 -1.82 10.09 19.56
CA HIS A 243 -2.64 11.06 20.28
C HIS A 243 -4.13 10.69 20.22
N PHE A 244 -4.86 10.93 21.32
CA PHE A 244 -6.31 10.88 21.28
C PHE A 244 -6.84 12.09 20.51
N ASP A 245 -7.72 11.82 19.53
CA ASP A 245 -8.37 12.87 18.74
C ASP A 245 -9.87 12.55 18.56
N PRO A 246 -10.76 13.29 19.22
CA PRO A 246 -12.20 13.06 19.14
C PRO A 246 -12.79 13.32 17.75
N THR A 247 -12.05 13.94 16.83
CA THR A 247 -12.53 14.21 15.46
C THR A 247 -12.35 13.03 14.53
N ILE A 248 -11.55 12.03 14.91
CA ILE A 248 -11.34 10.82 14.09
C ILE A 248 -12.57 9.91 14.21
N THR A 249 -13.35 9.81 13.13
CA THR A 249 -14.59 9.03 13.10
C THR A 249 -14.56 7.91 12.07
N ARG A 250 -13.74 8.02 11.01
CA ARG A 250 -13.70 7.13 9.83
C ARG A 250 -15.04 7.03 9.09
N GLY A 251 -14.96 7.00 7.75
CA GLY A 251 -16.15 7.03 6.89
C GLY A 251 -16.90 5.69 6.74
N PHE A 252 -16.32 4.56 7.15
CA PHE A 252 -16.96 3.26 7.01
C PHE A 252 -17.84 2.91 8.21
N ASN A 253 -19.07 2.46 7.94
CA ASN A 253 -20.05 2.18 8.99
C ASN A 253 -19.78 0.90 9.78
N TYR A 254 -18.91 0.02 9.30
CA TYR A 254 -18.63 -1.25 9.95
C TYR A 254 -17.73 -1.16 11.20
N TYR A 255 -17.07 -0.03 11.46
CA TYR A 255 -16.25 0.09 12.68
C TYR A 255 -17.11 0.11 13.94
N THR A 256 -16.70 -0.66 14.96
CA THR A 256 -17.41 -0.85 16.23
C THR A 256 -16.67 -0.27 17.43
N GLY A 257 -15.35 -0.30 17.43
CA GLY A 257 -14.50 0.10 18.54
C GLY A 257 -13.44 1.12 18.13
N LEU A 258 -12.16 0.78 18.37
CA LEU A 258 -11.00 1.57 17.94
C LEU A 258 -11.15 2.07 16.51
N VAL A 259 -10.80 3.32 16.28
CA VAL A 259 -10.53 3.90 14.97
C VAL A 259 -9.24 4.71 15.04
N PHE A 260 -8.43 4.70 13.98
CA PHE A 260 -7.22 5.50 13.93
C PHE A 260 -6.89 5.97 12.52
N GLU A 261 -6.12 7.04 12.46
CA GLU A 261 -5.57 7.58 11.23
C GLU A 261 -4.13 8.06 11.44
N VAL A 262 -3.31 7.94 10.41
CA VAL A 262 -1.93 8.41 10.38
C VAL A 262 -1.84 9.60 9.44
N PHE A 263 -1.29 10.69 9.91
CA PHE A 263 -1.15 11.95 9.18
C PHE A 263 0.33 12.29 8.98
N ASP A 264 0.64 12.86 7.81
CA ASP A 264 1.90 13.54 7.57
C ASP A 264 1.95 14.83 8.38
N THR A 265 3.07 15.14 9.01
CA THR A 265 3.27 16.42 9.70
C THR A 265 3.69 17.55 8.76
N SER A 266 4.01 17.24 7.51
CA SER A 266 4.28 18.25 6.49
C SER A 266 2.98 18.98 6.10
N SER A 267 3.06 20.30 5.99
CA SER A 267 1.94 21.13 5.50
C SER A 267 1.56 20.86 4.04
N GLU A 268 2.41 20.16 3.30
CA GLU A 268 2.15 19.80 1.90
C GLU A 268 1.14 18.66 1.75
N ASN A 269 0.92 17.86 2.81
CA ASN A 269 0.05 16.69 2.79
C ASN A 269 -0.92 16.68 3.98
N ASN A 270 -2.09 17.27 3.81
CA ASN A 270 -3.09 17.45 4.87
C ASN A 270 -4.07 16.26 4.99
N ARG A 271 -3.72 15.06 4.46
CA ARG A 271 -4.64 13.93 4.42
C ARG A 271 -4.14 12.78 5.26
N SER A 272 -5.11 11.98 5.71
CA SER A 272 -4.82 10.68 6.29
C SER A 272 -4.10 9.79 5.26
N MET A 273 -2.91 9.33 5.62
CA MET A 273 -2.09 8.44 4.81
C MET A 273 -2.46 6.98 4.98
N CYS A 274 -2.88 6.63 6.19
CA CYS A 274 -3.20 5.28 6.61
C CYS A 274 -4.37 5.36 7.58
N GLY A 275 -5.22 4.37 7.61
CA GLY A 275 -6.26 4.36 8.62
C GLY A 275 -6.95 3.02 8.73
N GLY A 276 -7.46 2.77 9.94
CA GLY A 276 -8.05 1.50 10.30
C GLY A 276 -8.90 1.58 11.55
N GLY A 277 -9.21 0.39 12.07
CA GLY A 277 -9.97 0.27 13.30
C GLY A 277 -10.54 -1.13 13.50
N ARG A 278 -11.34 -1.28 14.54
CA ARG A 278 -12.00 -2.51 14.94
C ARG A 278 -13.39 -2.65 14.34
N PHE A 279 -13.68 -3.83 13.82
CA PHE A 279 -14.96 -4.20 13.21
C PHE A 279 -15.35 -5.62 13.65
N ASP A 280 -16.27 -5.70 14.64
CA ASP A 280 -16.60 -6.97 15.27
C ASP A 280 -17.75 -7.73 14.60
N ASN A 281 -18.55 -7.05 13.78
CA ASN A 281 -19.79 -7.60 13.25
C ASN A 281 -19.77 -7.84 11.73
N LEU A 282 -18.66 -7.61 11.05
CA LEU A 282 -18.64 -7.66 9.58
C LEU A 282 -18.84 -9.07 9.03
N THR A 283 -18.38 -10.10 9.74
CA THR A 283 -18.57 -11.51 9.35
C THR A 283 -20.01 -11.97 9.47
N THR A 284 -20.86 -11.28 10.25
CA THR A 284 -22.30 -11.61 10.38
C THR A 284 -23.09 -11.34 9.10
N LEU A 285 -22.51 -10.65 8.13
CA LEU A 285 -23.09 -10.54 6.78
C LEU A 285 -23.10 -11.88 6.04
N PHE A 286 -22.32 -12.87 6.48
CA PHE A 286 -22.09 -14.15 5.77
C PHE A 286 -22.40 -15.37 6.62
N SER A 287 -22.45 -15.23 7.95
CA SER A 287 -22.70 -16.34 8.89
C SER A 287 -23.28 -15.77 10.19
N ASP A 288 -23.86 -16.66 11.01
CA ASP A 288 -24.35 -16.29 12.35
C ASP A 288 -23.21 -16.02 13.35
N ASP A 289 -21.96 -16.37 13.00
CA ASP A 289 -20.81 -16.22 13.87
C ASP A 289 -20.18 -14.82 13.70
N ALA A 290 -20.25 -14.02 14.76
CA ALA A 290 -19.54 -12.74 14.85
C ALA A 290 -18.07 -12.99 15.19
N ILE A 291 -17.17 -12.75 14.24
CA ILE A 291 -15.72 -12.88 14.42
C ILE A 291 -15.14 -11.47 14.47
N SER A 292 -14.61 -11.10 15.64
CA SER A 292 -13.98 -9.80 15.84
C SER A 292 -12.80 -9.62 14.90
N GLY A 293 -12.69 -8.45 14.28
CA GLY A 293 -11.61 -8.06 13.40
C GLY A 293 -11.07 -6.67 13.75
N VAL A 294 -9.79 -6.47 13.55
CA VAL A 294 -9.14 -5.16 13.60
C VAL A 294 -8.08 -5.09 12.49
N GLY A 295 -8.05 -3.98 11.75
CA GLY A 295 -7.15 -3.86 10.62
C GLY A 295 -6.99 -2.44 10.12
N PHE A 296 -6.12 -2.25 9.12
CA PHE A 296 -5.91 -0.97 8.47
C PHE A 296 -5.52 -1.12 7.00
N GLY A 297 -5.62 0.01 6.27
CA GLY A 297 -5.14 0.10 4.90
C GLY A 297 -4.28 1.33 4.66
N VAL A 298 -3.20 1.19 3.86
CA VAL A 298 -2.34 2.27 3.39
C VAL A 298 -2.13 2.18 1.89
N GLY A 299 -2.43 3.29 1.17
CA GLY A 299 -2.33 3.36 -0.29
C GLY A 299 -0.91 3.65 -0.78
N ASP A 300 -0.56 3.09 -1.95
CA ASP A 300 0.74 3.30 -2.59
C ASP A 300 0.96 4.76 -3.04
N VAL A 301 -0.08 5.42 -3.53
CA VAL A 301 -0.01 6.79 -4.02
C VAL A 301 0.36 7.75 -2.90
N ILE A 302 -0.33 7.66 -1.76
CA ILE A 302 -0.07 8.53 -0.61
C ILE A 302 1.25 8.18 0.07
N MET A 303 1.65 6.89 0.10
CA MET A 303 2.95 6.47 0.60
C MET A 303 4.08 7.04 -0.28
N ARG A 304 3.96 6.95 -1.61
CA ARG A 304 4.93 7.56 -2.54
C ARG A 304 5.06 9.07 -2.31
N ASP A 305 3.93 9.78 -2.16
CA ASP A 305 3.92 11.21 -1.86
C ASP A 305 4.66 11.54 -0.56
N PHE A 306 4.42 10.79 0.51
CA PHE A 306 5.11 10.92 1.78
C PHE A 306 6.62 10.72 1.63
N LEU A 307 7.03 9.62 0.99
CA LEU A 307 8.44 9.31 0.77
C LEU A 307 9.16 10.38 -0.06
N GLN A 308 8.49 10.95 -1.06
CA GLN A 308 9.03 12.05 -1.87
C GLN A 308 9.17 13.34 -1.05
N THR A 309 8.13 13.73 -0.31
CA THR A 309 8.11 14.93 0.54
C THR A 309 9.23 14.91 1.57
N HIS A 310 9.46 13.76 2.21
CA HIS A 310 10.49 13.60 3.24
C HIS A 310 11.85 13.11 2.69
N LYS A 311 12.02 12.99 1.37
CA LYS A 311 13.26 12.54 0.71
C LYS A 311 13.75 11.17 1.19
N LEU A 312 12.81 10.27 1.42
CA LEU A 312 13.07 8.90 1.91
C LEU A 312 13.19 7.87 0.77
N LEU A 313 12.94 8.28 -0.47
CA LEU A 313 13.15 7.40 -1.62
C LEU A 313 14.64 7.16 -1.86
N PRO A 314 15.07 5.91 -2.11
CA PRO A 314 16.45 5.61 -2.46
C PRO A 314 16.91 6.41 -3.70
N ALA A 315 18.14 6.87 -3.71
CA ALA A 315 18.70 7.63 -4.83
C ALA A 315 18.83 6.82 -6.13
N ARG A 316 18.88 5.50 -6.03
CA ARG A 316 18.91 4.54 -7.15
C ARG A 316 18.18 3.26 -6.79
N TYR A 317 17.38 2.77 -7.72
CA TYR A 317 16.70 1.46 -7.67
C TYR A 317 17.51 0.47 -8.53
N THR A 318 18.74 0.17 -8.12
CA THR A 318 19.72 -0.59 -8.92
C THR A 318 19.47 -2.08 -9.01
N GLU A 319 18.54 -2.62 -8.22
CA GLU A 319 18.29 -4.07 -8.17
C GLU A 319 17.66 -4.65 -9.45
N THR A 320 17.24 -3.79 -10.39
CA THR A 320 16.61 -4.24 -11.65
C THR A 320 17.52 -4.12 -12.88
N ALA A 321 18.68 -3.46 -12.75
CA ALA A 321 19.61 -3.39 -13.86
C ALA A 321 20.29 -4.75 -14.06
N PRO A 322 20.49 -5.22 -15.30
CA PRO A 322 21.32 -6.40 -15.56
C PRO A 322 22.72 -6.24 -14.98
N SER A 323 23.27 -7.30 -14.41
CA SER A 323 24.60 -7.26 -13.80
C SER A 323 25.71 -7.04 -14.83
N ILE A 324 25.51 -7.56 -16.07
CA ILE A 324 26.51 -7.50 -17.16
C ILE A 324 25.86 -7.21 -18.51
N ALA A 325 26.50 -6.34 -19.32
CA ALA A 325 26.17 -6.17 -20.72
C ALA A 325 27.26 -6.76 -21.61
N ILE A 326 26.88 -7.55 -22.59
CA ILE A 326 27.77 -8.08 -23.63
C ILE A 326 27.61 -7.17 -24.86
N LEU A 327 28.73 -6.63 -25.34
CA LEU A 327 28.78 -5.62 -26.38
C LEU A 327 29.48 -6.22 -27.62
N PRO A 328 28.76 -6.80 -28.61
CA PRO A 328 29.37 -7.31 -29.83
C PRO A 328 29.86 -6.15 -30.67
N MET A 329 31.11 -6.27 -31.18
CA MET A 329 31.74 -5.23 -31.98
C MET A 329 31.11 -5.06 -33.35
N HIS A 330 30.44 -6.11 -33.90
CA HIS A 330 29.66 -6.10 -35.12
C HIS A 330 28.56 -7.17 -35.12
N ASP A 331 27.59 -7.04 -36.02
CA ASP A 331 26.39 -7.89 -36.08
C ASP A 331 26.69 -9.40 -36.21
N GLY A 332 27.81 -9.77 -36.87
CA GLY A 332 28.22 -11.16 -37.02
C GLY A 332 28.47 -11.90 -35.70
N LEU A 333 28.79 -11.18 -34.64
CA LEU A 333 29.02 -11.72 -33.28
C LEU A 333 27.80 -11.72 -32.39
N SER A 334 26.65 -11.24 -32.87
CA SER A 334 25.45 -11.08 -32.01
C SER A 334 24.91 -12.40 -31.46
N LEU A 335 24.96 -13.48 -32.27
CA LEU A 335 24.53 -14.81 -31.82
C LEU A 335 25.52 -15.43 -30.81
N ASP A 336 26.81 -15.17 -30.98
CA ASP A 336 27.84 -15.61 -30.04
C ASP A 336 27.74 -14.83 -28.71
N ALA A 337 27.50 -13.54 -28.80
CA ALA A 337 27.18 -12.70 -27.60
C ALA A 337 25.97 -13.24 -26.85
N GLU A 338 24.92 -13.69 -27.58
CA GLU A 338 23.72 -14.24 -26.92
C GLU A 338 24.01 -15.62 -26.27
N ARG A 339 24.91 -16.46 -26.88
CA ARG A 339 25.37 -17.69 -26.23
C ARG A 339 26.13 -17.41 -24.94
N ILE A 340 26.98 -16.38 -24.94
CA ILE A 340 27.70 -15.92 -23.73
C ILE A 340 26.70 -15.44 -22.67
N ALA A 341 25.73 -14.62 -23.07
CA ALA A 341 24.67 -14.14 -22.15
C ALA A 341 23.87 -15.31 -21.57
N HIS A 342 23.53 -16.32 -22.42
CA HIS A 342 22.83 -17.52 -21.95
C HIS A 342 23.65 -18.26 -20.88
N HIS A 343 24.96 -18.37 -21.08
CA HIS A 343 25.84 -19.01 -20.11
C HIS A 343 25.86 -18.28 -18.76
N PHE A 344 25.94 -16.93 -18.74
CA PHE A 344 25.80 -16.15 -17.51
C PHE A 344 24.42 -16.34 -16.85
N ARG A 345 23.33 -16.30 -17.63
CA ARG A 345 21.96 -16.49 -17.13
C ARG A 345 21.72 -17.86 -16.51
N SER A 346 22.35 -18.93 -17.06
CA SER A 346 22.25 -20.28 -16.48
C SER A 346 22.91 -20.40 -15.09
N HIS A 347 23.74 -19.42 -14.72
CA HIS A 347 24.35 -19.29 -13.40
C HIS A 347 23.74 -18.12 -12.58
N HIS A 348 22.49 -17.73 -12.91
CA HIS A 348 21.74 -16.66 -12.24
C HIS A 348 22.38 -15.26 -12.30
N ILE A 349 23.33 -15.04 -13.21
CA ILE A 349 23.89 -13.71 -13.46
C ILE A 349 23.03 -13.02 -14.54
N SER A 350 22.33 -11.95 -14.13
CA SER A 350 21.49 -11.19 -15.03
C SER A 350 22.33 -10.51 -16.13
N SER A 351 22.06 -10.83 -17.40
CA SER A 351 22.87 -10.37 -18.51
C SER A 351 22.03 -9.95 -19.72
N ILE A 352 22.51 -8.95 -20.46
CA ILE A 352 21.93 -8.50 -21.72
C ILE A 352 22.97 -8.44 -22.80
N VAL A 353 22.52 -8.54 -24.07
CA VAL A 353 23.33 -8.25 -25.25
C VAL A 353 22.90 -6.92 -25.84
N ASP A 354 23.82 -6.03 -26.16
CA ASP A 354 23.49 -4.81 -26.90
C ASP A 354 23.30 -5.16 -28.40
N LEU A 355 22.05 -5.14 -28.83
CA LEU A 355 21.65 -5.42 -30.21
C LEU A 355 21.40 -4.14 -31.02
N SER A 356 21.89 -2.98 -30.53
CA SER A 356 21.58 -1.69 -31.16
C SER A 356 22.37 -1.39 -32.44
N GLY A 357 23.43 -2.14 -32.74
CA GLY A 357 24.35 -1.88 -33.85
C GLY A 357 25.10 -0.55 -33.77
N ARG A 358 25.09 0.10 -32.58
CA ARG A 358 25.78 1.39 -32.35
C ARG A 358 27.28 1.16 -32.18
N LYS A 359 28.06 2.25 -32.36
CA LYS A 359 29.50 2.23 -32.05
C LYS A 359 29.74 1.96 -30.57
N LEU A 360 30.81 1.26 -30.22
CA LEU A 360 31.17 0.82 -28.88
C LEU A 360 31.07 1.93 -27.79
N PRO A 361 31.53 3.17 -28.00
CA PRO A 361 31.39 4.22 -26.97
C PRO A 361 29.93 4.54 -26.62
N LYS A 362 29.00 4.44 -27.60
CA LYS A 362 27.56 4.64 -27.37
C LYS A 362 26.92 3.46 -26.67
N MET A 363 27.36 2.23 -26.93
CA MET A 363 26.90 1.03 -26.21
C MET A 363 27.34 1.08 -24.75
N ILE A 364 28.60 1.47 -24.49
CA ILE A 364 29.13 1.64 -23.14
C ILE A 364 28.34 2.72 -22.37
N GLY A 365 28.11 3.88 -23.02
CA GLY A 365 27.29 4.95 -22.42
C GLY A 365 25.87 4.47 -22.06
N ALA A 366 25.21 3.75 -22.97
CA ALA A 366 23.89 3.19 -22.71
C ALA A 366 23.87 2.15 -21.58
N ALA A 367 24.90 1.35 -21.43
CA ALA A 367 25.06 0.43 -20.31
C ALA A 367 25.21 1.18 -18.99
N GLN A 368 26.00 2.27 -18.98
CA GLN A 368 26.18 3.15 -17.81
C GLN A 368 24.88 3.85 -17.41
N ASP A 369 24.17 4.43 -18.37
CA ASP A 369 22.86 5.10 -18.13
C ASP A 369 21.84 4.15 -17.52
N ARG A 370 21.88 2.86 -17.87
CA ARG A 370 21.04 1.79 -17.32
C ARG A 370 21.52 1.28 -15.96
N GLY A 371 22.64 1.76 -15.42
CA GLY A 371 23.19 1.31 -14.15
C GLY A 371 23.85 -0.07 -14.19
N ILE A 372 24.20 -0.59 -15.37
CA ILE A 372 24.89 -1.88 -15.52
C ILE A 372 26.30 -1.77 -14.97
N THR A 373 26.63 -2.69 -14.07
CA THR A 373 27.91 -2.64 -13.32
C THR A 373 29.10 -3.24 -14.07
N HIS A 374 28.84 -4.19 -14.98
CA HIS A 374 29.90 -4.87 -15.72
C HIS A 374 29.61 -4.86 -17.23
N ILE A 375 30.66 -4.81 -18.01
CA ILE A 375 30.59 -5.00 -19.47
C ILE A 375 31.57 -6.06 -19.91
N LEU A 376 31.20 -6.82 -20.95
CA LEU A 376 32.07 -7.69 -21.73
C LEU A 376 32.01 -7.22 -23.17
N ILE A 377 33.13 -6.84 -23.72
CA ILE A 377 33.26 -6.50 -25.14
C ILE A 377 33.60 -7.80 -25.90
N LEU A 378 32.85 -8.09 -26.95
CA LEU A 378 33.08 -9.28 -27.77
C LEU A 378 33.55 -8.85 -29.18
N GLY A 379 34.83 -9.04 -29.46
CA GLY A 379 35.45 -8.91 -30.76
C GLY A 379 35.81 -10.26 -31.33
N ASP A 380 36.44 -10.28 -32.53
CA ASP A 380 36.86 -11.48 -33.20
C ASP A 380 37.95 -12.25 -32.44
N ASP A 381 38.84 -11.52 -31.76
CA ASP A 381 39.92 -12.11 -30.94
C ASP A 381 39.38 -12.86 -29.74
N GLU A 382 38.42 -12.25 -28.97
CA GLU A 382 37.77 -12.89 -27.85
C GLU A 382 36.94 -14.09 -28.30
N HIS A 383 36.27 -13.99 -29.47
CA HIS A 383 35.52 -15.07 -30.02
C HIS A 383 36.43 -16.27 -30.43
N ALA A 384 37.55 -16.00 -31.10
CA ALA A 384 38.48 -17.03 -31.54
C ALA A 384 39.24 -17.70 -30.39
N SER A 385 39.69 -16.91 -29.40
CA SER A 385 40.48 -17.42 -28.27
C SER A 385 39.63 -18.03 -27.15
N GLN A 386 38.32 -17.73 -27.10
CA GLN A 386 37.42 -18.09 -26.00
C GLN A 386 37.93 -17.55 -24.65
N GLN A 387 38.70 -16.46 -24.71
CA GLN A 387 39.15 -15.69 -23.53
C GLN A 387 38.45 -14.35 -23.53
N TYR A 388 37.78 -14.03 -22.47
CA TYR A 388 36.93 -12.88 -22.36
C TYR A 388 37.41 -11.96 -21.24
N THR A 389 37.17 -10.66 -21.38
CA THR A 389 37.48 -9.67 -20.37
C THR A 389 36.19 -9.00 -19.90
N VAL A 390 35.90 -9.12 -18.61
CA VAL A 390 34.80 -8.40 -17.94
C VAL A 390 35.39 -7.19 -17.23
N LYS A 391 34.85 -6.01 -17.55
CA LYS A 391 35.23 -4.76 -16.93
C LYS A 391 34.14 -4.29 -15.96
N ASN A 392 34.52 -4.04 -14.71
CA ASN A 392 33.67 -3.39 -13.73
C ASN A 392 33.64 -1.88 -14.01
N MET A 393 32.42 -1.35 -14.26
CA MET A 393 32.23 0.04 -14.67
C MET A 393 32.35 1.03 -13.48
N VAL A 394 32.24 0.54 -12.25
CA VAL A 394 32.35 1.34 -11.02
C VAL A 394 33.82 1.43 -10.59
N THR A 395 34.44 0.29 -10.33
CA THR A 395 35.83 0.21 -9.83
C THR A 395 36.88 0.37 -10.92
N LYS A 396 36.49 0.23 -12.20
CA LYS A 396 37.37 0.21 -13.38
C LYS A 396 38.32 -1.00 -13.43
N SER A 397 38.16 -1.97 -12.54
CA SER A 397 38.93 -3.21 -12.58
C SER A 397 38.48 -4.07 -13.77
N GLU A 398 39.42 -4.83 -14.31
CA GLU A 398 39.20 -5.78 -15.40
C GLU A 398 39.63 -7.16 -14.97
N GLN A 399 38.89 -8.16 -15.42
CA GLN A 399 39.17 -9.55 -15.17
C GLN A 399 39.03 -10.36 -16.47
N SER A 400 40.05 -11.13 -16.78
CA SER A 400 40.13 -11.95 -18.00
C SER A 400 40.15 -13.43 -17.65
N GLY A 401 39.55 -14.25 -18.51
CA GLY A 401 39.50 -15.70 -18.39
C GLY A 401 38.44 -16.33 -19.27
N THR A 402 38.28 -17.63 -19.11
CA THR A 402 37.15 -18.38 -19.67
C THR A 402 35.84 -17.98 -19.04
N LEU A 403 34.70 -18.30 -19.67
CA LEU A 403 33.36 -18.00 -19.07
C LEU A 403 33.21 -18.63 -17.71
N SER A 404 33.69 -19.85 -17.48
CA SER A 404 33.59 -20.53 -16.19
C SER A 404 34.40 -19.84 -15.10
N GLU A 405 35.58 -19.33 -15.41
CA GLU A 405 36.40 -18.54 -14.46
C GLU A 405 35.74 -17.20 -14.10
N LEU A 406 35.20 -16.51 -15.13
CA LEU A 406 34.54 -15.24 -14.95
C LEU A 406 33.26 -15.35 -14.10
N ILE A 407 32.50 -16.44 -14.26
CA ILE A 407 31.31 -16.71 -13.43
C ILE A 407 31.69 -16.84 -11.96
N THR A 408 32.75 -17.59 -11.65
CA THR A 408 33.24 -17.78 -10.27
C THR A 408 33.60 -16.45 -9.58
N HIS A 409 33.95 -15.43 -10.35
CA HIS A 409 34.27 -14.12 -9.81
C HIS A 409 33.08 -13.17 -9.70
N LEU A 410 32.00 -13.44 -10.45
CA LEU A 410 30.79 -12.60 -10.47
C LEU A 410 29.68 -13.10 -9.51
N THR A 411 29.79 -14.34 -9.06
CA THR A 411 28.95 -14.96 -8.01
C THR A 411 29.60 -14.77 -6.63
#